data_31d3ff1b18b9c1d5b0a8d31364eb30da
#
_entry.id   31d3ff1b18b9c1d5b0a8d31364eb30da
#
_cell.length_a   1.000
_cell.length_b   1.000
_cell.length_c   1.000
_cell.angle_alpha   90.00
_cell.angle_beta   90.00
_cell.angle_gamma   90.00
#
_symmetry.space_group_name_H-M   'P 1'
#
loop_
_entity.id
_entity.type
_entity.pdbx_description
1 polymer ?
#
loop_
_entity_poly.entity_id
_entity_poly.type
_entity_poly.pdbx_seq_one_letter_code
_entity_poly.pdbx_strand_id
1 'polypeptide(L)'
;MNERTFTIITVAILIISPILLYMNSDETLEQESSIYDNGLVPVWERVNQNFNTTGSYSYTLETGQYSTLGPESVFIDVDLPSSELGCTITDDCQVHLGLWLPDVPNGTKIPVIADVGPYYDDGDVDALTPANRLGKFLIENMVPHGYAVAQVSVFGTGMSNHCMDFMGLSEQMGIDAAVTWLGTQEWSNGNVGIIGKSYDGTTPWQAAMFGNPHLKTIIPISGLIGVHDLMWRNGSMEARGLAMHNGVYGSFGWDGDSEDWQTVCRGYAEGYANGPAAYLAGDEVNYAGNTYWTDRHFLERTIQNYNGSIYFIHGMQDWNVDPHMAFPAYKQLQNAGFEIKGLFGQWGHHYPDRPGDHNGMSAGRGAEAYPMSVRYDWAQDLLEWFNYYLYDGNMKPALHVEMQDNLGGWRVEQTWPANDREFLQLPIGEGLNVVSGSGLVGPTNTLTLETEIFGNETRISGMPTFHVDVTIPPGQTSGHLYIELSIAGGIHLGHGVMDLRYHEGGRECGQPCTVTGTVNAKMQMFALDVVVPAGNALELFITQTNDDYIPSPVSSGYVTIETNQNSVLSLPIIDRGADDLFMPPIWYENNE
;
A
#
# COMPACT_ATOMS: atom_id res chain seq x y z
N MET A 1 -30.34 -10.82 -27.38
CA MET A 1 -29.44 -10.52 -26.24
C MET A 1 -30.21 -10.91 -24.98
N ASN A 2 -29.68 -11.80 -24.18
CA ASN A 2 -30.34 -12.29 -22.97
C ASN A 2 -30.25 -11.24 -21.83
N GLU A 3 -31.27 -11.18 -20.98
CA GLU A 3 -31.33 -10.24 -19.85
C GLU A 3 -30.07 -10.28 -18.96
N ARG A 4 -29.39 -11.43 -18.85
CA ARG A 4 -28.14 -11.57 -18.13
C ARG A 4 -26.98 -10.76 -18.73
N THR A 5 -26.93 -10.62 -20.04
CA THR A 5 -25.90 -9.83 -20.74
C THR A 5 -26.13 -8.33 -20.52
N PHE A 6 -27.38 -7.91 -20.36
CA PHE A 6 -27.72 -6.51 -20.11
C PHE A 6 -27.34 -6.07 -18.70
N THR A 7 -27.50 -6.95 -17.71
CA THR A 7 -27.16 -6.65 -16.31
C THR A 7 -25.64 -6.53 -16.12
N ILE A 8 -24.85 -7.37 -16.77
CA ILE A 8 -23.37 -7.31 -16.70
C ILE A 8 -22.86 -6.03 -17.37
N ILE A 9 -23.41 -5.65 -18.51
CA ILE A 9 -23.02 -4.40 -19.21
C ILE A 9 -23.42 -3.16 -18.40
N THR A 10 -24.56 -3.17 -17.72
CA THR A 10 -25.01 -2.04 -16.90
C THR A 10 -24.18 -1.86 -15.64
N VAL A 11 -23.75 -2.95 -15.00
CA VAL A 11 -22.86 -2.89 -13.85
C VAL A 11 -21.45 -2.44 -14.28
N ALA A 12 -20.94 -2.91 -15.41
CA ALA A 12 -19.67 -2.46 -15.96
C ALA A 12 -19.69 -0.95 -16.30
N ILE A 13 -20.77 -0.43 -16.88
CA ILE A 13 -20.90 0.99 -17.22
C ILE A 13 -20.99 1.87 -15.97
N LEU A 14 -21.64 1.40 -14.89
CA LEU A 14 -21.74 2.13 -13.63
C LEU A 14 -20.42 2.16 -12.83
N ILE A 15 -19.58 1.15 -13.01
CA ILE A 15 -18.26 1.07 -12.34
C ILE A 15 -17.18 1.79 -13.16
N ILE A 16 -17.24 1.75 -14.49
CA ILE A 16 -16.24 2.36 -15.39
C ILE A 16 -16.45 3.88 -15.52
N SER A 17 -17.68 4.39 -15.36
CA SER A 17 -17.96 5.82 -15.50
C SER A 17 -17.18 6.74 -14.53
N PRO A 18 -16.99 6.41 -13.25
CA PRO A 18 -16.13 7.18 -12.36
C PRO A 18 -14.63 7.01 -12.66
N ILE A 19 -14.23 5.85 -13.18
CA ILE A 19 -12.81 5.55 -13.47
C ILE A 19 -12.34 6.30 -14.72
N LEU A 20 -13.17 6.36 -15.76
CA LEU A 20 -12.86 7.13 -16.99
C LEU A 20 -12.87 8.65 -16.76
N LEU A 21 -13.69 9.15 -15.81
CA LEU A 21 -13.63 10.56 -15.40
C LEU A 21 -12.35 10.89 -14.63
N TYR A 22 -11.76 9.91 -13.97
CA TYR A 22 -10.53 10.07 -13.21
C TYR A 22 -9.26 10.08 -14.10
N MET A 23 -9.26 9.30 -15.18
CA MET A 23 -8.10 9.24 -16.11
C MET A 23 -7.96 10.49 -17.00
N ASN A 24 -8.99 11.33 -17.12
CA ASN A 24 -8.99 12.52 -17.98
C ASN A 24 -8.97 13.86 -17.23
N SER A 25 -8.70 13.88 -15.93
CA SER A 25 -8.60 15.14 -15.19
C SER A 25 -7.17 15.65 -15.07
N ASP A 26 -6.55 16.01 -16.20
CA ASP A 26 -5.50 17.03 -16.24
C ASP A 26 -6.15 18.42 -16.07
N GLU A 27 -6.91 18.62 -15.01
CA GLU A 27 -7.31 19.96 -14.60
C GLU A 27 -6.19 20.57 -13.77
N THR A 28 -5.56 21.56 -14.34
CA THR A 28 -4.70 22.51 -13.62
C THR A 28 -5.46 23.08 -12.43
N LEU A 29 -5.15 22.59 -11.23
CA LEU A 29 -5.66 23.14 -9.99
C LEU A 29 -5.19 24.58 -9.85
N GLU A 30 -6.09 25.52 -9.98
CA GLU A 30 -5.89 26.87 -9.46
C GLU A 30 -5.66 26.77 -7.96
N GLN A 31 -4.55 27.31 -7.54
CA GLN A 31 -4.06 27.37 -6.17
C GLN A 31 -5.14 28.01 -5.28
N GLU A 32 -5.95 27.21 -4.60
CA GLU A 32 -6.76 27.71 -3.49
C GLU A 32 -5.81 28.12 -2.36
N SER A 33 -5.94 29.37 -1.95
CA SER A 33 -5.15 29.99 -0.90
C SER A 33 -5.23 29.22 0.41
N SER A 34 -4.05 28.86 0.89
CA SER A 34 -3.70 28.23 2.15
C SER A 34 -4.81 28.14 3.22
N ILE A 35 -5.13 26.91 3.58
CA ILE A 35 -5.86 26.54 4.81
C ILE A 35 -5.02 26.88 6.08
N TYR A 36 -3.78 27.34 5.91
CA TYR A 36 -2.82 27.62 6.98
C TYR A 36 -2.84 29.08 7.46
N ASP A 37 -4.00 29.57 7.89
CA ASP A 37 -4.10 30.92 8.46
C ASP A 37 -3.71 31.01 9.96
N ASN A 38 -3.10 29.95 10.50
CA ASN A 38 -2.70 29.89 11.91
C ASN A 38 -1.21 30.15 12.17
N GLY A 39 -0.45 30.60 11.19
CA GLY A 39 0.95 31.03 11.39
C GLY A 39 1.96 29.93 11.70
N LEU A 40 1.55 28.66 11.66
CA LEU A 40 2.41 27.50 11.80
C LEU A 40 2.81 26.97 10.43
N VAL A 41 3.68 27.71 9.77
CA VAL A 41 4.38 27.19 8.60
C VAL A 41 5.32 26.10 9.11
N PRO A 42 5.20 24.83 8.65
CA PRO A 42 6.07 23.75 9.06
C PRO A 42 7.55 24.12 8.87
N VAL A 43 8.41 23.64 9.75
CA VAL A 43 9.85 24.01 9.77
C VAL A 43 10.51 23.74 8.42
N TRP A 44 10.13 22.69 7.73
CA TRP A 44 10.63 22.29 6.41
C TRP A 44 10.17 23.23 5.27
N GLU A 45 9.03 23.91 5.34
CA GLU A 45 8.68 24.96 4.37
C GLU A 45 9.60 26.18 4.48
N ARG A 46 10.22 26.41 5.63
CA ARG A 46 11.13 27.54 5.85
C ARG A 46 12.54 27.27 5.33
N VAL A 47 12.96 26.02 5.30
CA VAL A 47 14.33 25.64 4.93
C VAL A 47 14.50 25.55 3.41
N ASN A 48 13.44 25.38 2.66
CA ASN A 48 13.52 25.02 1.25
C ASN A 48 12.82 26.05 0.34
N GLN A 49 13.31 27.29 0.31
CA GLN A 49 12.77 28.37 -0.54
C GLN A 49 13.01 28.18 -2.04
N ASN A 50 13.65 27.11 -2.48
CA ASN A 50 14.04 26.88 -3.87
C ASN A 50 13.25 25.78 -4.58
N PHE A 51 12.13 25.32 -4.02
CA PHE A 51 11.34 24.24 -4.61
C PHE A 51 10.52 24.71 -5.81
N ASN A 52 10.58 23.91 -6.84
CA ASN A 52 9.68 24.05 -7.98
C ASN A 52 8.36 23.33 -7.64
N THR A 53 7.40 24.09 -7.12
CA THR A 53 6.07 23.59 -6.74
C THR A 53 5.13 23.34 -7.93
N THR A 54 5.59 23.55 -9.16
CA THR A 54 4.75 23.45 -10.36
C THR A 54 4.94 22.16 -11.15
N GLY A 55 5.83 21.27 -10.72
CA GLY A 55 6.10 19.99 -11.37
C GLY A 55 5.55 18.80 -10.61
N SER A 56 5.55 17.64 -11.23
CA SER A 56 5.23 16.35 -10.60
C SER A 56 6.21 15.95 -9.49
N TYR A 57 7.30 16.70 -9.31
CA TYR A 57 8.32 16.54 -8.26
C TYR A 57 8.61 17.87 -7.61
N SER A 58 8.62 17.85 -6.29
CA SER A 58 8.86 19.04 -5.48
C SER A 58 10.34 19.43 -5.39
N TYR A 59 11.24 18.50 -5.65
CA TYR A 59 12.68 18.71 -5.57
C TYR A 59 13.44 17.92 -6.63
N THR A 60 14.47 18.53 -7.19
CA THR A 60 15.47 17.91 -8.07
C THR A 60 16.84 17.99 -7.41
N LEU A 61 17.61 16.93 -7.50
CA LEU A 61 19.01 16.93 -7.06
C LEU A 61 19.82 18.00 -7.81
N GLU A 62 20.93 18.42 -7.23
CA GLU A 62 21.92 19.21 -7.95
C GLU A 62 22.32 18.49 -9.25
N THR A 63 22.72 19.26 -10.27
CA THR A 63 23.07 18.71 -11.58
C THR A 63 24.18 17.66 -11.44
N GLY A 64 23.88 16.42 -11.80
CA GLY A 64 24.85 15.33 -11.82
C GLY A 64 25.91 15.53 -12.93
N GLN A 65 26.89 14.63 -12.94
CA GLN A 65 28.08 14.76 -13.79
C GLN A 65 27.88 14.25 -15.21
N TYR A 66 26.90 13.36 -15.42
CA TYR A 66 26.79 12.58 -16.65
C TYR A 66 25.56 12.96 -17.45
N SER A 67 25.68 12.94 -18.77
CA SER A 67 24.54 13.00 -19.68
C SER A 67 23.86 11.61 -19.72
N THR A 68 22.58 11.61 -20.08
CA THR A 68 21.78 10.40 -20.21
C THR A 68 21.85 9.86 -21.62
N LEU A 69 22.15 8.57 -21.77
CA LEU A 69 22.06 7.77 -22.99
C LEU A 69 20.84 6.86 -22.93
N GLY A 70 20.26 6.55 -24.06
CA GLY A 70 19.10 5.68 -24.17
C GLY A 70 17.83 6.45 -24.59
N PRO A 71 16.64 5.80 -24.54
CA PRO A 71 16.47 4.42 -24.07
C PRO A 71 17.02 3.35 -25.04
N GLU A 72 17.53 2.26 -24.47
CA GLU A 72 17.79 1.03 -25.21
C GLU A 72 16.64 0.04 -24.97
N SER A 73 16.14 -0.60 -26.04
CA SER A 73 15.10 -1.63 -25.97
C SER A 73 15.75 -2.99 -25.78
N VAL A 74 15.40 -3.70 -24.71
CA VAL A 74 15.98 -4.99 -24.36
C VAL A 74 14.90 -6.01 -24.10
N PHE A 75 15.06 -7.20 -24.69
CA PHE A 75 14.24 -8.39 -24.41
C PHE A 75 15.08 -9.43 -23.68
N ILE A 76 14.53 -9.98 -22.60
CA ILE A 76 15.21 -10.94 -21.73
C ILE A 76 14.44 -12.25 -21.75
N ASP A 77 15.10 -13.32 -22.18
CA ASP A 77 14.53 -14.66 -22.16
C ASP A 77 14.33 -15.15 -20.71
N VAL A 78 13.19 -15.74 -20.44
CA VAL A 78 12.82 -16.26 -19.12
C VAL A 78 12.50 -17.74 -19.22
N ASP A 79 13.24 -18.55 -18.49
CA ASP A 79 13.04 -20.01 -18.40
C ASP A 79 11.89 -20.31 -17.43
N LEU A 80 10.67 -20.49 -17.94
CA LEU A 80 9.51 -20.84 -17.14
C LEU A 80 9.33 -22.36 -17.02
N PRO A 81 8.91 -22.89 -15.85
CA PRO A 81 8.51 -24.28 -15.73
C PRO A 81 7.36 -24.62 -16.70
N SER A 82 7.33 -25.84 -17.20
CA SER A 82 6.28 -26.27 -18.14
C SER A 82 4.86 -26.20 -17.56
N SER A 83 4.71 -26.17 -16.24
CA SER A 83 3.43 -25.92 -15.56
C SER A 83 2.92 -24.50 -15.73
N GLU A 84 3.82 -23.52 -15.94
CA GLU A 84 3.51 -22.10 -16.13
C GLU A 84 3.25 -21.75 -17.61
N LEU A 85 3.51 -22.68 -18.52
CA LEU A 85 3.28 -22.51 -19.96
C LEU A 85 1.82 -22.75 -20.39
N GLY A 86 0.89 -22.87 -19.44
CA GLY A 86 -0.53 -23.11 -19.72
C GLY A 86 -1.27 -22.02 -20.51
N CYS A 87 -0.65 -20.86 -20.66
CA CYS A 87 -1.16 -19.70 -21.40
C CYS A 87 -0.36 -19.47 -22.68
N THR A 88 0.29 -20.45 -23.23
CA THR A 88 1.27 -20.27 -24.30
C THR A 88 0.72 -19.59 -25.52
N ILE A 89 1.42 -18.56 -25.91
CA ILE A 89 1.32 -17.95 -27.23
C ILE A 89 2.59 -18.27 -28.02
N THR A 90 3.72 -18.43 -27.36
CA THR A 90 5.01 -18.79 -27.99
C THR A 90 5.84 -19.67 -27.06
N ASP A 91 6.85 -20.34 -27.65
CA ASP A 91 7.83 -21.14 -26.91
C ASP A 91 8.88 -20.26 -26.18
N ASP A 92 9.00 -18.98 -26.54
CA ASP A 92 9.98 -18.05 -25.97
C ASP A 92 9.25 -17.03 -25.06
N CYS A 93 9.45 -17.14 -23.76
CA CYS A 93 8.93 -16.19 -22.78
C CYS A 93 9.96 -15.08 -22.57
N GLN A 94 9.58 -13.83 -22.83
CA GLN A 94 10.46 -12.67 -22.74
C GLN A 94 9.83 -11.53 -21.96
N VAL A 95 10.60 -10.92 -21.06
CA VAL A 95 10.28 -9.61 -20.49
C VAL A 95 11.01 -8.51 -21.23
N HIS A 96 10.35 -7.40 -21.46
CA HIS A 96 10.89 -6.22 -22.11
C HIS A 96 11.24 -5.13 -21.11
N LEU A 97 12.32 -4.41 -21.36
CA LEU A 97 12.68 -3.22 -20.59
C LEU A 97 13.25 -2.10 -21.48
N GLY A 98 13.03 -0.88 -21.01
CA GLY A 98 13.75 0.31 -21.47
C GLY A 98 14.90 0.61 -20.52
N LEU A 99 16.08 0.87 -21.06
CA LEU A 99 17.31 1.09 -20.31
C LEU A 99 17.91 2.46 -20.61
N TRP A 100 18.15 3.25 -19.57
CA TRP A 100 18.90 4.51 -19.63
C TRP A 100 20.23 4.36 -18.90
N LEU A 101 21.30 4.80 -19.56
CA LEU A 101 22.66 4.71 -19.03
C LEU A 101 23.27 6.11 -18.86
N PRO A 102 24.10 6.34 -17.85
CA PRO A 102 24.93 7.53 -17.79
C PRO A 102 26.09 7.43 -18.81
N ASP A 103 26.44 8.54 -19.45
CA ASP A 103 27.59 8.64 -20.33
C ASP A 103 28.88 8.70 -19.50
N VAL A 104 29.31 7.54 -19.02
CA VAL A 104 30.52 7.39 -18.19
C VAL A 104 31.73 6.95 -19.01
N PRO A 105 32.96 7.17 -18.53
CA PRO A 105 34.16 6.68 -19.19
C PRO A 105 34.12 5.17 -19.45
N ASN A 106 34.63 4.75 -20.60
CA ASN A 106 34.66 3.33 -20.97
C ASN A 106 35.31 2.46 -19.90
N GLY A 107 34.63 1.36 -19.54
CA GLY A 107 35.05 0.41 -18.52
C GLY A 107 34.63 0.76 -17.10
N THR A 108 33.95 1.89 -16.90
CA THR A 108 33.30 2.21 -15.61
C THR A 108 32.16 1.22 -15.37
N LYS A 109 32.14 0.66 -14.17
CA LYS A 109 31.06 -0.22 -13.71
C LYS A 109 30.07 0.59 -12.89
N ILE A 110 28.78 0.48 -13.22
CA ILE A 110 27.71 1.28 -12.60
C ILE A 110 26.62 0.37 -12.01
N PRO A 111 25.97 0.77 -10.93
CA PRO A 111 24.81 0.04 -10.39
C PRO A 111 23.54 0.37 -11.17
N VAL A 112 22.51 -0.42 -10.91
CA VAL A 112 21.21 -0.30 -11.57
C VAL A 112 20.11 -0.01 -10.55
N ILE A 113 19.20 0.87 -10.93
CA ILE A 113 17.92 1.09 -10.28
C ILE A 113 16.83 0.68 -11.26
N ALA A 114 15.96 -0.24 -10.85
CA ALA A 114 14.84 -0.70 -11.68
C ALA A 114 13.50 -0.29 -11.07
N ASP A 115 12.58 0.12 -11.93
CA ASP A 115 11.14 0.27 -11.68
C ASP A 115 10.42 -0.79 -12.51
N VAL A 116 9.67 -1.68 -11.88
CA VAL A 116 9.15 -2.90 -12.51
C VAL A 116 7.64 -2.95 -12.30
N GLY A 117 6.86 -3.10 -13.37
CA GLY A 117 5.42 -3.20 -13.23
C GLY A 117 4.63 -3.25 -14.53
N PRO A 118 3.30 -3.16 -14.45
CA PRO A 118 2.42 -3.23 -15.62
C PRO A 118 2.15 -1.86 -16.28
N TYR A 119 2.71 -0.77 -15.78
CA TYR A 119 2.28 0.58 -16.12
C TYR A 119 2.98 1.20 -17.32
N TYR A 120 3.73 0.42 -18.08
CA TYR A 120 4.48 0.86 -19.26
C TYR A 120 3.80 0.46 -20.58
N ASP A 121 2.47 0.31 -20.55
CA ASP A 121 1.66 -0.05 -21.71
C ASP A 121 0.31 0.69 -21.78
N ASP A 122 0.16 1.78 -21.05
CA ASP A 122 -1.08 2.55 -21.05
C ASP A 122 -1.11 3.61 -22.18
N GLY A 123 -1.10 3.12 -23.41
CA GLY A 123 -1.26 3.95 -24.61
C GLY A 123 0.01 4.64 -25.05
N ASP A 124 0.32 5.84 -24.55
CA ASP A 124 1.46 6.63 -24.98
C ASP A 124 2.75 6.39 -24.18
N VAL A 125 2.73 5.50 -23.17
CA VAL A 125 3.85 5.25 -22.26
C VAL A 125 4.26 3.78 -22.32
N ASP A 126 5.21 3.48 -23.18
CA ASP A 126 5.91 2.19 -23.20
C ASP A 126 7.14 2.22 -22.27
N ALA A 127 7.80 1.08 -22.10
CA ALA A 127 9.02 0.99 -21.28
C ALA A 127 10.19 1.85 -21.85
N LEU A 128 10.08 2.33 -23.07
CA LEU A 128 11.07 3.21 -23.74
C LEU A 128 10.78 4.71 -23.52
N THR A 129 9.68 5.05 -22.86
CA THR A 129 9.31 6.43 -22.55
C THR A 129 9.43 6.66 -21.04
N PRO A 130 10.08 7.76 -20.58
CA PRO A 130 10.16 8.06 -19.16
C PRO A 130 8.77 8.20 -18.54
N ALA A 131 8.37 7.20 -17.76
CA ALA A 131 7.04 7.14 -17.18
C ALA A 131 6.83 8.28 -16.18
N ASN A 132 5.70 8.98 -16.28
CA ASN A 132 5.36 10.10 -15.39
C ASN A 132 5.22 9.71 -13.91
N ARG A 133 5.13 8.43 -13.60
CA ARG A 133 5.10 7.92 -12.24
C ARG A 133 6.46 8.12 -11.57
N LEU A 134 7.29 7.10 -11.54
CA LEU A 134 8.59 7.11 -10.89
C LEU A 134 9.74 7.16 -11.91
N GLY A 135 9.56 6.54 -13.07
CA GLY A 135 10.61 6.40 -14.08
C GLY A 135 11.24 7.72 -14.49
N LYS A 136 10.43 8.76 -14.78
CA LYS A 136 10.96 10.10 -15.11
C LYS A 136 11.80 10.68 -13.97
N PHE A 137 11.33 10.56 -12.73
CA PHE A 137 12.06 11.01 -11.55
C PHE A 137 13.42 10.32 -11.43
N LEU A 138 13.46 9.00 -11.61
CA LEU A 138 14.70 8.22 -11.52
C LEU A 138 15.65 8.58 -12.65
N ILE A 139 15.17 8.70 -13.89
CA ILE A 139 15.99 9.03 -15.06
C ILE A 139 16.59 10.43 -14.90
N GLU A 140 15.79 11.42 -14.51
CA GLU A 140 16.24 12.81 -14.37
C GLU A 140 17.18 13.03 -13.17
N ASN A 141 17.01 12.27 -12.09
CA ASN A 141 17.79 12.44 -10.86
C ASN A 141 18.95 11.44 -10.72
N MET A 142 18.76 10.18 -11.07
CA MET A 142 19.75 9.14 -10.75
C MET A 142 20.74 8.88 -11.91
N VAL A 143 20.29 8.94 -13.17
CA VAL A 143 21.21 8.71 -14.30
C VAL A 143 22.35 9.72 -14.32
N PRO A 144 22.10 11.05 -14.13
CA PRO A 144 23.20 12.02 -14.07
C PRO A 144 24.18 11.79 -12.91
N HIS A 145 23.79 11.04 -11.88
CA HIS A 145 24.63 10.66 -10.75
C HIS A 145 25.34 9.32 -10.92
N GLY A 146 25.25 8.71 -12.11
CA GLY A 146 26.01 7.51 -12.46
C GLY A 146 25.27 6.20 -12.33
N TYR A 147 23.96 6.20 -12.14
CA TYR A 147 23.14 4.99 -12.08
C TYR A 147 22.57 4.64 -13.46
N ALA A 148 22.54 3.37 -13.81
CA ALA A 148 21.64 2.90 -14.84
C ALA A 148 20.20 2.88 -14.29
N VAL A 149 19.23 3.24 -15.11
CA VAL A 149 17.81 3.14 -14.77
C VAL A 149 17.11 2.27 -15.78
N ALA A 150 16.35 1.27 -15.29
CA ALA A 150 15.55 0.36 -16.12
C ALA A 150 14.07 0.48 -15.77
N GLN A 151 13.21 0.60 -16.76
CA GLN A 151 11.76 0.41 -16.67
C GLN A 151 11.43 -0.95 -17.26
N VAL A 152 10.87 -1.86 -16.46
CA VAL A 152 10.65 -3.27 -16.83
C VAL A 152 9.15 -3.55 -16.87
N SER A 153 8.63 -3.94 -18.02
CA SER A 153 7.25 -4.41 -18.16
C SER A 153 7.13 -5.85 -17.66
N VAL A 154 6.17 -6.12 -16.77
CA VAL A 154 5.87 -7.50 -16.36
C VAL A 154 5.23 -8.28 -17.52
N PHE A 155 5.21 -9.60 -17.44
CA PHE A 155 4.60 -10.45 -18.48
C PHE A 155 3.17 -10.02 -18.81
N GLY A 156 2.82 -10.08 -20.09
CA GLY A 156 1.50 -9.74 -20.62
C GLY A 156 1.21 -8.25 -20.66
N THR A 157 2.23 -7.40 -20.43
CA THR A 157 2.10 -5.94 -20.51
C THR A 157 3.21 -5.33 -21.35
N GLY A 158 2.96 -4.18 -21.94
CA GLY A 158 3.88 -3.53 -22.86
C GLY A 158 4.32 -4.46 -24.00
N MET A 159 5.61 -4.54 -24.23
CA MET A 159 6.19 -5.44 -25.23
C MET A 159 6.66 -6.79 -24.61
N SER A 160 6.43 -7.02 -23.33
CA SER A 160 6.65 -8.31 -22.70
C SER A 160 5.62 -9.32 -23.18
N ASN A 161 6.07 -10.46 -23.66
CA ASN A 161 5.16 -11.49 -24.13
C ASN A 161 4.61 -12.36 -23.00
N HIS A 162 4.09 -13.56 -23.35
CA HIS A 162 3.41 -14.42 -22.39
C HIS A 162 2.11 -13.78 -21.89
N CYS A 163 1.66 -14.05 -20.68
CA CYS A 163 0.43 -13.47 -20.15
C CYS A 163 0.60 -12.93 -18.73
N MET A 164 -0.19 -11.92 -18.43
CA MET A 164 -0.23 -11.36 -17.09
C MET A 164 -0.75 -12.41 -16.10
N ASP A 165 0.04 -12.73 -15.10
CA ASP A 165 -0.27 -13.71 -14.04
C ASP A 165 -0.62 -13.05 -12.71
N PHE A 166 -0.76 -11.77 -12.72
CA PHE A 166 -1.12 -10.97 -11.55
C PHE A 166 -0.32 -11.38 -10.28
N MET A 167 0.95 -11.06 -10.30
CA MET A 167 1.89 -11.35 -9.20
C MET A 167 2.11 -12.86 -8.95
N GLY A 168 1.74 -13.73 -9.91
CA GLY A 168 1.96 -15.16 -9.83
C GLY A 168 3.38 -15.56 -10.17
N LEU A 169 3.62 -16.88 -10.21
CA LEU A 169 4.98 -17.44 -10.33
C LEU A 169 5.69 -17.02 -11.62
N SER A 170 5.00 -16.99 -12.74
CA SER A 170 5.61 -16.60 -14.02
C SER A 170 6.11 -15.16 -13.98
N GLU A 171 5.30 -14.23 -13.46
CA GLU A 171 5.68 -12.84 -13.28
C GLU A 171 6.87 -12.69 -12.32
N GLN A 172 6.81 -13.37 -11.17
CA GLN A 172 7.91 -13.39 -10.19
C GLN A 172 9.24 -13.84 -10.82
N MET A 173 9.21 -14.88 -11.66
CA MET A 173 10.39 -15.37 -12.37
C MET A 173 10.87 -14.41 -13.45
N GLY A 174 9.96 -13.72 -14.13
CA GLY A 174 10.30 -12.67 -15.09
C GLY A 174 11.06 -11.51 -14.43
N ILE A 175 10.61 -11.10 -13.23
CA ILE A 175 11.29 -10.07 -12.44
C ILE A 175 12.68 -10.53 -12.01
N ASP A 176 12.82 -11.75 -11.52
CA ASP A 176 14.13 -12.31 -11.10
C ASP A 176 15.11 -12.43 -12.28
N ALA A 177 14.63 -12.82 -13.46
CA ALA A 177 15.41 -12.86 -14.69
C ALA A 177 15.91 -11.46 -15.10
N ALA A 178 15.04 -10.43 -14.98
CA ALA A 178 15.43 -9.05 -15.26
C ALA A 178 16.52 -8.55 -14.28
N VAL A 179 16.39 -8.84 -12.99
CA VAL A 179 17.44 -8.53 -11.98
C VAL A 179 18.75 -9.22 -12.32
N THR A 180 18.70 -10.49 -12.68
CA THR A 180 19.89 -11.27 -13.05
C THR A 180 20.55 -10.69 -14.29
N TRP A 181 19.76 -10.38 -15.33
CA TRP A 181 20.29 -9.78 -16.55
C TRP A 181 20.97 -8.44 -16.27
N LEU A 182 20.31 -7.54 -15.56
CA LEU A 182 20.84 -6.21 -15.20
C LEU A 182 22.13 -6.31 -14.37
N GLY A 183 22.21 -7.27 -13.46
CA GLY A 183 23.38 -7.47 -12.61
C GLY A 183 24.58 -8.13 -13.31
N THR A 184 24.36 -8.80 -14.44
CA THR A 184 25.42 -9.55 -15.15
C THR A 184 25.98 -8.84 -16.38
N GLN A 185 25.47 -7.65 -16.73
CA GLN A 185 25.95 -6.92 -17.89
C GLN A 185 27.40 -6.45 -17.72
N GLU A 186 28.14 -6.35 -18.86
CA GLU A 186 29.53 -5.91 -18.82
C GLU A 186 29.73 -4.51 -18.23
N TRP A 187 28.76 -3.63 -18.34
CA TRP A 187 28.79 -2.28 -17.75
C TRP A 187 28.31 -2.26 -16.30
N SER A 188 27.65 -3.29 -15.81
CA SER A 188 27.11 -3.35 -14.44
C SER A 188 28.20 -3.62 -13.39
N ASN A 189 28.09 -3.00 -12.21
CA ASN A 189 28.91 -3.36 -11.06
C ASN A 189 28.37 -4.59 -10.29
N GLY A 190 27.27 -5.16 -10.75
CA GLY A 190 26.63 -6.34 -10.14
C GLY A 190 25.58 -6.03 -9.08
N ASN A 191 25.32 -4.76 -8.79
CA ASN A 191 24.38 -4.32 -7.75
C ASN A 191 23.13 -3.72 -8.39
N VAL A 192 21.97 -4.28 -8.04
CA VAL A 192 20.65 -3.85 -8.50
C VAL A 192 19.80 -3.47 -7.31
N GLY A 193 19.11 -2.34 -7.41
CA GLY A 193 18.04 -1.93 -6.50
C GLY A 193 16.71 -1.86 -7.23
N ILE A 194 15.62 -2.24 -6.58
CA ILE A 194 14.26 -2.08 -7.12
C ILE A 194 13.49 -1.09 -6.26
N ILE A 195 12.85 -0.13 -6.90
CA ILE A 195 11.97 0.86 -6.29
C ILE A 195 10.70 0.96 -7.10
N GLY A 196 9.56 1.09 -6.46
CA GLY A 196 8.30 1.31 -7.16
C GLY A 196 7.14 1.56 -6.20
N LYS A 197 5.99 2.01 -6.73
CA LYS A 197 4.79 2.31 -5.96
C LYS A 197 3.61 1.48 -6.43
N SER A 198 2.73 1.05 -5.49
CA SER A 198 1.52 0.30 -5.81
C SER A 198 1.86 -1.11 -6.33
N TYR A 199 1.41 -1.47 -7.51
CA TYR A 199 1.86 -2.71 -8.17
C TYR A 199 3.39 -2.75 -8.28
N ASP A 200 3.99 -1.67 -8.77
CA ASP A 200 5.46 -1.54 -8.86
C ASP A 200 6.13 -1.53 -7.47
N GLY A 201 5.40 -1.19 -6.42
CA GLY A 201 5.82 -1.34 -5.02
C GLY A 201 5.71 -2.78 -4.49
N THR A 202 4.99 -3.63 -5.20
CA THR A 202 4.86 -5.06 -4.90
C THR A 202 5.98 -5.87 -5.57
N THR A 203 6.44 -5.47 -6.75
CA THR A 203 7.50 -6.16 -7.49
C THR A 203 8.84 -6.24 -6.75
N PRO A 204 9.24 -5.27 -5.91
CA PRO A 204 10.39 -5.43 -5.01
C PRO A 204 10.27 -6.63 -4.07
N TRP A 205 9.08 -6.89 -3.52
CA TRP A 205 8.82 -8.06 -2.68
C TRP A 205 8.89 -9.36 -3.48
N GLN A 206 8.34 -9.35 -4.70
CA GLN A 206 8.40 -10.50 -5.61
C GLN A 206 9.85 -10.85 -5.96
N ALA A 207 10.68 -9.86 -6.27
CA ALA A 207 12.11 -10.07 -6.53
C ALA A 207 12.88 -10.59 -5.31
N ALA A 208 12.59 -10.04 -4.13
CA ALA A 208 13.28 -10.40 -2.89
C ALA A 208 13.09 -11.88 -2.50
N MET A 209 11.96 -12.48 -2.88
CA MET A 209 11.68 -13.88 -2.56
C MET A 209 12.68 -14.90 -3.12
N PHE A 210 13.39 -14.55 -4.20
CA PHE A 210 14.33 -15.46 -4.87
C PHE A 210 15.72 -15.45 -4.25
N GLY A 211 16.05 -14.45 -3.43
CA GLY A 211 17.40 -14.30 -2.87
C GLY A 211 18.45 -14.06 -3.95
N ASN A 212 18.09 -13.34 -5.01
CA ASN A 212 18.98 -13.04 -6.12
C ASN A 212 20.25 -12.31 -5.62
N PRO A 213 21.47 -12.81 -5.96
CA PRO A 213 22.70 -12.23 -5.44
C PRO A 213 22.98 -10.81 -5.95
N HIS A 214 22.32 -10.39 -7.02
CA HIS A 214 22.43 -9.03 -7.56
C HIS A 214 21.50 -8.04 -6.86
N LEU A 215 20.40 -8.49 -6.26
CA LEU A 215 19.44 -7.61 -5.59
C LEU A 215 19.97 -7.17 -4.21
N LYS A 216 20.42 -5.93 -4.10
CA LYS A 216 21.05 -5.37 -2.90
C LYS A 216 20.11 -4.56 -2.03
N THR A 217 19.12 -3.93 -2.63
CA THR A 217 18.15 -3.11 -1.92
C THR A 217 16.79 -3.12 -2.59
N ILE A 218 15.74 -3.05 -1.78
CA ILE A 218 14.38 -2.84 -2.25
C ILE A 218 13.75 -1.63 -1.57
N ILE A 219 12.97 -0.86 -2.33
CA ILE A 219 12.25 0.31 -1.85
C ILE A 219 10.77 0.18 -2.23
N PRO A 220 10.01 -0.65 -1.51
CA PRO A 220 8.57 -0.77 -1.73
C PRO A 220 7.83 0.46 -1.21
N ILE A 221 7.07 1.12 -2.08
CA ILE A 221 6.21 2.26 -1.74
C ILE A 221 4.77 1.83 -1.90
N SER A 222 4.01 1.80 -0.81
CA SER A 222 2.59 1.41 -0.84
C SER A 222 2.35 0.11 -1.63
N GLY A 223 3.24 -0.88 -1.46
CA GLY A 223 3.21 -2.16 -2.17
C GLY A 223 2.46 -3.23 -1.39
N LEU A 224 1.87 -4.17 -2.11
CA LEU A 224 1.23 -5.35 -1.54
C LEU A 224 2.28 -6.33 -1.03
N ILE A 225 2.07 -6.84 0.17
CA ILE A 225 2.89 -7.93 0.74
C ILE A 225 2.20 -9.27 0.54
N GLY A 226 0.88 -9.23 0.30
CA GLY A 226 0.05 -10.36 -0.05
C GLY A 226 -1.23 -9.90 -0.74
N VAL A 227 -1.57 -10.51 -1.86
CA VAL A 227 -2.76 -10.14 -2.64
C VAL A 227 -4.03 -10.49 -1.88
N HIS A 228 -4.07 -11.66 -1.22
CA HIS A 228 -5.21 -12.05 -0.41
C HIS A 228 -5.51 -11.04 0.70
N ASP A 229 -4.48 -10.54 1.37
CA ASP A 229 -4.65 -9.65 2.53
C ASP A 229 -5.14 -8.25 2.15
N LEU A 230 -4.99 -7.86 0.87
CA LEU A 230 -5.66 -6.69 0.33
C LEU A 230 -7.15 -6.96 0.08
N MET A 231 -7.47 -8.13 -0.48
CA MET A 231 -8.82 -8.47 -0.92
C MET A 231 -9.77 -8.81 0.22
N TRP A 232 -9.25 -9.39 1.31
CA TRP A 232 -10.04 -9.82 2.46
C TRP A 232 -9.42 -9.35 3.76
N ARG A 233 -10.25 -8.73 4.59
CA ARG A 233 -9.88 -8.31 5.92
C ARG A 233 -10.82 -8.90 6.95
N ASN A 234 -10.28 -9.67 7.91
CA ASN A 234 -11.08 -10.37 8.90
C ASN A 234 -12.30 -11.07 8.26
N GLY A 235 -12.08 -11.77 7.14
CA GLY A 235 -13.10 -12.45 6.37
C GLY A 235 -14.05 -11.57 5.56
N SER A 236 -13.88 -10.26 5.58
CA SER A 236 -14.67 -9.30 4.81
C SER A 236 -14.02 -9.00 3.47
N MET A 237 -14.80 -9.04 2.40
CA MET A 237 -14.30 -8.75 1.05
C MET A 237 -14.26 -7.24 0.78
N GLU A 238 -13.15 -6.78 0.23
CA GLU A 238 -13.01 -5.40 -0.23
C GLU A 238 -13.56 -5.21 -1.64
N ALA A 239 -14.48 -4.25 -1.79
CA ALA A 239 -15.16 -3.99 -3.07
C ALA A 239 -14.22 -3.41 -4.14
N ARG A 240 -13.30 -2.53 -3.74
CA ARG A 240 -12.33 -1.91 -4.66
C ARG A 240 -11.35 -2.93 -5.21
N GLY A 241 -10.87 -3.84 -4.36
CA GLY A 241 -9.96 -4.89 -4.79
C GLY A 241 -10.53 -5.68 -5.96
N LEU A 242 -11.80 -6.07 -5.86
CA LEU A 242 -12.49 -6.76 -6.95
C LEU A 242 -12.54 -5.95 -8.25
N ALA A 243 -12.86 -4.65 -8.15
CA ALA A 243 -12.93 -3.76 -9.31
C ALA A 243 -11.54 -3.48 -9.92
N MET A 244 -10.55 -3.21 -9.07
CA MET A 244 -9.18 -2.92 -9.50
C MET A 244 -8.54 -4.12 -10.20
N HIS A 245 -8.64 -5.30 -9.62
CA HIS A 245 -7.97 -6.47 -10.17
C HIS A 245 -8.58 -6.96 -11.48
N ASN A 246 -9.91 -7.04 -11.57
CA ASN A 246 -10.56 -7.47 -12.80
C ASN A 246 -10.69 -6.36 -13.85
N GLY A 247 -10.98 -5.14 -13.41
CA GLY A 247 -11.27 -4.03 -14.32
C GLY A 247 -10.03 -3.27 -14.77
N VAL A 248 -9.09 -3.02 -13.85
CA VAL A 248 -7.90 -2.21 -14.16
C VAL A 248 -6.75 -3.11 -14.60
N TYR A 249 -6.24 -3.97 -13.71
CA TYR A 249 -5.06 -4.78 -14.05
C TYR A 249 -5.35 -5.85 -15.11
N GLY A 250 -6.57 -6.39 -15.13
CA GLY A 250 -6.99 -7.23 -16.24
C GLY A 250 -6.93 -6.51 -17.59
N SER A 251 -7.26 -5.20 -17.63
CA SER A 251 -7.19 -4.44 -18.88
C SER A 251 -5.76 -4.21 -19.35
N PHE A 252 -4.78 -4.00 -18.47
CA PHE A 252 -3.38 -3.87 -18.89
C PHE A 252 -2.89 -5.10 -19.66
N GLY A 253 -3.23 -6.29 -19.20
CA GLY A 253 -2.94 -7.52 -19.95
C GLY A 253 -3.75 -7.70 -21.24
N TRP A 254 -4.75 -6.85 -21.52
CA TRP A 254 -5.55 -6.88 -22.75
C TRP A 254 -5.22 -5.74 -23.71
N ASP A 255 -4.64 -4.65 -23.20
CA ASP A 255 -4.39 -3.41 -23.94
C ASP A 255 -2.89 -3.11 -24.13
N GLY A 256 -2.01 -4.12 -23.94
CA GLY A 256 -0.56 -3.96 -24.13
C GLY A 256 -0.18 -3.48 -25.54
N ASP A 257 1.03 -3.01 -25.71
CA ASP A 257 1.54 -2.39 -26.96
C ASP A 257 1.56 -3.33 -28.17
N SER A 258 1.51 -4.64 -27.94
CA SER A 258 1.47 -5.65 -28.99
C SER A 258 0.16 -6.43 -28.98
N GLU A 259 -0.58 -6.37 -30.07
CA GLU A 259 -1.82 -7.16 -30.24
C GLU A 259 -1.56 -8.69 -30.09
N ASP A 260 -0.34 -9.14 -30.35
CA ASP A 260 0.04 -10.56 -30.22
C ASP A 260 0.18 -11.00 -28.75
N TRP A 261 0.37 -10.06 -27.81
CA TRP A 261 0.64 -10.32 -26.40
C TRP A 261 -0.45 -9.86 -25.43
N GLN A 262 -1.50 -9.26 -25.94
CA GLN A 262 -2.65 -8.81 -25.18
C GLN A 262 -3.45 -9.98 -24.63
N THR A 263 -2.97 -10.58 -23.54
CA THR A 263 -3.63 -11.75 -22.96
C THR A 263 -3.50 -11.82 -21.45
N VAL A 264 -4.54 -12.33 -20.82
CA VAL A 264 -4.55 -12.68 -19.41
C VAL A 264 -4.62 -14.18 -19.28
N CYS A 265 -3.74 -14.77 -18.47
CA CYS A 265 -3.71 -16.20 -18.28
C CYS A 265 -5.04 -16.71 -17.72
N ARG A 266 -5.52 -17.80 -18.31
CA ARG A 266 -6.76 -18.44 -17.87
C ARG A 266 -6.71 -18.85 -16.39
N GLY A 267 -5.58 -19.37 -15.93
CA GLY A 267 -5.38 -19.76 -14.54
C GLY A 267 -5.49 -18.58 -13.58
N TYR A 268 -4.99 -17.41 -13.97
CA TYR A 268 -5.21 -16.17 -13.22
C TYR A 268 -6.70 -15.81 -13.16
N ALA A 269 -7.36 -15.74 -14.29
CA ALA A 269 -8.76 -15.36 -14.36
C ALA A 269 -9.66 -16.34 -13.57
N GLU A 270 -9.41 -17.63 -13.66
CA GLU A 270 -10.16 -18.66 -12.94
C GLU A 270 -9.88 -18.60 -11.41
N GLY A 271 -8.62 -18.52 -11.00
CA GLY A 271 -8.23 -18.47 -9.60
C GLY A 271 -8.76 -17.22 -8.90
N TYR A 272 -8.64 -16.09 -9.57
CA TYR A 272 -9.12 -14.82 -9.06
C TYR A 272 -10.66 -14.77 -8.97
N ALA A 273 -11.37 -15.13 -10.04
CA ALA A 273 -12.82 -15.08 -10.08
C ALA A 273 -13.49 -16.05 -9.09
N ASN A 274 -12.87 -17.18 -8.80
CA ASN A 274 -13.43 -18.18 -7.89
C ASN A 274 -13.50 -17.69 -6.44
N GLY A 275 -12.54 -16.91 -5.96
CA GLY A 275 -12.56 -16.36 -4.61
C GLY A 275 -13.75 -15.43 -4.35
N PRO A 276 -13.91 -14.33 -5.09
CA PRO A 276 -15.06 -13.43 -4.99
C PRO A 276 -16.40 -14.11 -5.25
N ALA A 277 -16.48 -15.02 -6.24
CA ALA A 277 -17.71 -15.74 -6.53
C ALA A 277 -18.14 -16.67 -5.37
N ALA A 278 -17.20 -17.37 -4.75
CA ALA A 278 -17.45 -18.19 -3.57
C ALA A 278 -17.93 -17.32 -2.40
N TYR A 279 -17.27 -16.21 -2.13
CA TYR A 279 -17.69 -15.28 -1.07
C TYR A 279 -19.10 -14.74 -1.29
N LEU A 280 -19.44 -14.32 -2.51
CA LEU A 280 -20.78 -13.83 -2.86
C LEU A 280 -21.84 -14.95 -2.85
N ALA A 281 -21.43 -16.20 -3.03
CA ALA A 281 -22.30 -17.36 -2.84
C ALA A 281 -22.50 -17.74 -1.35
N GLY A 282 -21.79 -17.08 -0.44
CA GLY A 282 -21.82 -17.35 0.99
C GLY A 282 -20.80 -18.39 1.45
N ASP A 283 -19.96 -18.84 0.55
CA ASP A 283 -18.85 -19.72 0.87
C ASP A 283 -17.69 -18.92 1.48
N GLU A 284 -16.90 -19.58 2.31
CA GLU A 284 -15.71 -18.97 2.86
C GLU A 284 -14.56 -19.05 1.86
N VAL A 285 -13.82 -17.96 1.77
CA VAL A 285 -12.58 -17.94 0.97
C VAL A 285 -11.50 -18.69 1.74
N ASN A 286 -11.28 -19.96 1.37
CA ASN A 286 -10.27 -20.78 2.02
C ASN A 286 -8.87 -20.44 1.49
N TYR A 287 -8.12 -19.71 2.30
CA TYR A 287 -6.72 -19.41 2.02
C TYR A 287 -5.81 -20.64 2.19
N ALA A 288 -6.03 -21.42 3.27
CA ALA A 288 -5.15 -22.49 3.70
C ALA A 288 -5.20 -23.76 2.82
N GLY A 289 -5.17 -23.80 1.65
CA GLY A 289 -5.20 -24.92 0.69
C GLY A 289 -5.36 -24.43 -0.72
N ASN A 290 -5.42 -23.13 -0.89
CA ASN A 290 -5.47 -22.49 -2.19
C ASN A 290 -4.09 -21.94 -2.53
N THR A 291 -3.34 -22.64 -3.38
CA THR A 291 -1.99 -22.27 -3.81
C THR A 291 -2.00 -20.93 -4.54
N TYR A 292 -3.09 -20.57 -5.21
CA TYR A 292 -3.22 -19.28 -5.89
C TYR A 292 -2.91 -18.10 -4.96
N TRP A 293 -3.46 -18.10 -3.74
CA TRP A 293 -3.25 -17.02 -2.77
C TRP A 293 -1.93 -17.13 -2.03
N THR A 294 -1.50 -18.34 -1.69
CA THR A 294 -0.21 -18.57 -1.00
C THR A 294 0.98 -18.24 -1.88
N ASP A 295 0.88 -18.49 -3.18
CA ASP A 295 1.93 -18.15 -4.13
C ASP A 295 2.08 -16.63 -4.31
N ARG A 296 1.05 -15.87 -3.96
CA ARG A 296 0.98 -14.40 -3.98
C ARG A 296 1.11 -13.76 -2.59
N HIS A 297 1.75 -14.45 -1.65
CA HIS A 297 2.14 -13.93 -0.35
C HIS A 297 3.66 -13.95 -0.22
N PHE A 298 4.27 -12.79 -0.05
CA PHE A 298 5.70 -12.59 -0.32
C PHE A 298 6.58 -12.54 0.92
N LEU A 299 6.02 -12.15 2.09
CA LEU A 299 6.78 -11.80 3.28
C LEU A 299 7.65 -12.94 3.81
N GLU A 300 7.08 -14.12 3.99
CA GLU A 300 7.82 -15.26 4.57
C GLU A 300 8.99 -15.69 3.69
N ARG A 301 8.78 -15.76 2.36
CA ARG A 301 9.83 -16.09 1.41
C ARG A 301 10.91 -15.01 1.35
N THR A 302 10.51 -13.74 1.45
CA THR A 302 11.47 -12.64 1.58
C THR A 302 12.31 -12.79 2.84
N ILE A 303 11.71 -13.05 3.99
CA ILE A 303 12.44 -13.27 5.25
C ILE A 303 13.41 -14.45 5.16
N GLN A 304 13.03 -15.50 4.45
CA GLN A 304 13.85 -16.70 4.34
C GLN A 304 15.02 -16.56 3.37
N ASN A 305 14.86 -15.81 2.28
CA ASN A 305 15.78 -15.87 1.14
C ASN A 305 16.53 -14.55 0.90
N TYR A 306 15.94 -13.40 1.23
CA TYR A 306 16.53 -12.10 0.95
C TYR A 306 17.60 -11.73 1.97
N ASN A 307 18.69 -11.09 1.50
CA ASN A 307 19.80 -10.66 2.34
C ASN A 307 20.17 -9.17 2.12
N GLY A 308 19.38 -8.45 1.33
CA GLY A 308 19.61 -7.02 1.07
C GLY A 308 18.93 -6.11 2.09
N SER A 309 19.01 -4.82 1.84
CA SER A 309 18.39 -3.77 2.66
C SER A 309 16.98 -3.42 2.17
N ILE A 310 16.19 -2.81 3.06
CA ILE A 310 14.80 -2.43 2.79
C ILE A 310 14.56 -0.98 3.21
N TYR A 311 14.13 -0.13 2.27
CA TYR A 311 13.61 1.18 2.60
C TYR A 311 12.09 1.18 2.40
N PHE A 312 11.35 1.01 3.48
CA PHE A 312 9.92 0.77 3.47
C PHE A 312 9.14 2.07 3.58
N ILE A 313 8.36 2.41 2.56
CA ILE A 313 7.60 3.67 2.48
C ILE A 313 6.12 3.35 2.36
N HIS A 314 5.27 3.95 3.23
CA HIS A 314 3.82 3.76 3.17
C HIS A 314 3.05 4.94 3.77
N GLY A 315 1.96 5.33 3.12
CA GLY A 315 1.02 6.29 3.67
C GLY A 315 0.06 5.64 4.67
N MET A 316 -0.13 6.23 5.84
CA MET A 316 -1.06 5.72 6.85
C MET A 316 -2.53 5.93 6.48
N GLN A 317 -2.79 6.85 5.54
CA GLN A 317 -4.11 7.10 4.96
C GLN A 317 -4.27 6.47 3.57
N ASP A 318 -3.40 5.53 3.24
CA ASP A 318 -3.50 4.77 2.00
C ASP A 318 -4.59 3.69 2.12
N TRP A 319 -5.74 3.96 1.51
CA TRP A 319 -6.88 3.06 1.50
C TRP A 319 -7.13 2.47 0.11
N ASN A 320 -6.15 2.60 -0.75
CA ASN A 320 -6.04 1.86 -2.00
C ASN A 320 -5.20 0.59 -1.78
N VAL A 321 -4.01 0.74 -1.19
CA VAL A 321 -3.22 -0.37 -0.65
C VAL A 321 -3.14 -0.18 0.87
N ASP A 322 -4.04 -0.79 1.54
CA ASP A 322 -4.28 -0.56 2.96
C ASP A 322 -3.03 -0.81 3.82
N PRO A 323 -2.73 0.07 4.78
CA PRO A 323 -1.51 -0.01 5.60
C PRO A 323 -1.50 -1.18 6.60
N HIS A 324 -2.61 -1.89 6.77
CA HIS A 324 -2.74 -2.93 7.79
C HIS A 324 -1.74 -4.08 7.67
N MET A 325 -1.27 -4.40 6.46
CA MET A 325 -0.22 -5.42 6.28
C MET A 325 1.18 -4.84 6.33
N ALA A 326 1.35 -3.57 5.98
CA ALA A 326 2.64 -2.91 5.94
C ALA A 326 3.29 -2.83 7.33
N PHE A 327 2.56 -2.37 8.33
CA PHE A 327 3.12 -2.10 9.65
C PHE A 327 3.49 -3.37 10.43
N PRO A 328 2.67 -4.43 10.48
CA PRO A 328 3.11 -5.70 11.04
C PRO A 328 4.33 -6.28 10.33
N ALA A 329 4.40 -6.14 9.01
CA ALA A 329 5.52 -6.62 8.22
C ALA A 329 6.82 -5.87 8.53
N TYR A 330 6.78 -4.55 8.69
CA TYR A 330 7.95 -3.76 9.10
C TYR A 330 8.59 -4.34 10.38
N LYS A 331 7.76 -4.57 11.40
CA LYS A 331 8.23 -5.13 12.67
C LYS A 331 8.80 -6.55 12.54
N GLN A 332 8.19 -7.39 11.71
CA GLN A 332 8.67 -8.75 11.46
C GLN A 332 10.02 -8.73 10.75
N LEU A 333 10.20 -7.88 9.75
CA LEU A 333 11.45 -7.72 9.01
C LEU A 333 12.57 -7.18 9.94
N GLN A 334 12.28 -6.19 10.76
CA GLN A 334 13.22 -5.68 11.74
C GLN A 334 13.65 -6.76 12.75
N ASN A 335 12.70 -7.55 13.25
CA ASN A 335 12.99 -8.67 14.15
C ASN A 335 13.77 -9.80 13.47
N ALA A 336 13.61 -9.98 12.16
CA ALA A 336 14.41 -10.92 11.37
C ALA A 336 15.84 -10.44 11.12
N GLY A 337 16.17 -9.19 11.48
CA GLY A 337 17.53 -8.63 11.42
C GLY A 337 17.86 -7.90 10.13
N PHE A 338 16.87 -7.54 9.33
CA PHE A 338 17.09 -6.73 8.13
C PHE A 338 17.61 -5.33 8.45
N GLU A 339 18.49 -4.82 7.61
CA GLU A 339 18.79 -3.39 7.56
C GLU A 339 17.58 -2.70 6.93
N ILE A 340 16.74 -2.10 7.77
CA ILE A 340 15.46 -1.54 7.36
C ILE A 340 15.27 -0.11 7.86
N LYS A 341 14.89 0.78 6.94
CA LYS A 341 14.41 2.14 7.22
C LYS A 341 12.92 2.21 6.94
N GLY A 342 12.16 2.94 7.75
CA GLY A 342 10.74 3.23 7.53
C GLY A 342 10.51 4.70 7.27
N LEU A 343 9.63 5.02 6.33
CA LEU A 343 9.12 6.37 6.09
C LEU A 343 7.59 6.30 6.00
N PHE A 344 6.93 6.74 7.04
CA PHE A 344 5.48 6.66 7.18
C PHE A 344 4.89 8.04 7.50
N GLY A 345 3.75 8.36 6.89
CA GLY A 345 3.11 9.65 7.14
C GLY A 345 1.64 9.69 6.75
N GLN A 346 1.03 10.84 6.97
CA GLN A 346 -0.41 11.01 6.84
C GLN A 346 -0.82 11.34 5.40
N TRP A 347 -0.34 10.58 4.44
CA TRP A 347 -0.75 10.65 3.03
C TRP A 347 -1.48 9.40 2.61
N GLY A 348 -2.22 9.51 1.51
CA GLY A 348 -2.90 8.41 0.85
C GLY A 348 -1.97 7.60 -0.06
N HIS A 349 -2.50 7.12 -1.20
CA HIS A 349 -1.75 6.32 -2.17
C HIS A 349 -0.78 7.16 -3.01
N HIS A 350 0.21 7.76 -2.34
CA HIS A 350 1.10 8.77 -2.94
C HIS A 350 2.58 8.54 -2.66
N TYR A 351 3.41 9.30 -3.38
CA TYR A 351 4.83 9.44 -3.08
C TYR A 351 5.03 10.47 -1.96
N PRO A 352 6.07 10.32 -1.13
CA PRO A 352 6.26 11.21 0.02
C PRO A 352 6.65 12.65 -0.34
N ASP A 353 7.09 12.90 -1.57
CA ASP A 353 7.55 14.21 -2.05
C ASP A 353 6.48 15.03 -2.78
N ARG A 354 5.26 14.54 -2.88
CA ARG A 354 4.18 15.20 -3.62
C ARG A 354 3.22 15.93 -2.70
N PRO A 355 3.05 17.26 -2.87
CA PRO A 355 2.06 18.00 -2.10
C PRO A 355 0.64 17.66 -2.57
N GLY A 356 -0.25 17.46 -1.60
CA GLY A 356 -1.68 17.70 -1.74
C GLY A 356 -2.47 16.86 -2.71
N ASP A 357 -1.92 15.83 -3.28
CA ASP A 357 -2.71 14.96 -4.13
C ASP A 357 -3.32 13.84 -3.28
N HIS A 358 -4.46 14.14 -2.71
CA HIS A 358 -5.32 13.14 -2.12
C HIS A 358 -5.99 12.41 -3.26
N ASN A 359 -5.40 11.30 -3.66
CA ASN A 359 -5.99 10.41 -4.63
C ASN A 359 -7.47 10.22 -4.31
N GLY A 360 -8.34 10.51 -5.25
CA GLY A 360 -9.79 10.48 -5.05
C GLY A 360 -10.35 9.16 -4.52
N MET A 361 -9.60 8.06 -4.61
CA MET A 361 -9.97 6.76 -4.01
C MET A 361 -9.77 6.72 -2.50
N SER A 362 -8.90 7.55 -1.94
CA SER A 362 -8.67 7.71 -0.50
C SER A 362 -9.26 9.02 0.03
N ALA A 363 -9.63 9.93 -0.85
CA ALA A 363 -10.20 11.22 -0.48
C ALA A 363 -11.49 11.07 0.33
N GLY A 364 -11.74 12.04 1.19
CA GLY A 364 -12.94 12.08 2.02
C GLY A 364 -12.88 11.21 3.27
N ARG A 365 -11.75 10.53 3.53
CA ARG A 365 -11.62 9.64 4.68
C ARG A 365 -10.56 10.06 5.68
N GLY A 366 -10.33 11.34 5.83
CA GLY A 366 -9.39 11.90 6.79
C GLY A 366 -8.10 12.39 6.17
N ALA A 367 -7.69 11.90 5.01
CA ALA A 367 -6.52 12.42 4.30
C ALA A 367 -6.64 13.92 4.03
N GLU A 368 -7.82 14.39 3.68
CA GLU A 368 -8.11 15.81 3.45
C GLU A 368 -8.04 16.68 4.73
N ALA A 369 -8.24 16.07 5.89
CA ALA A 369 -8.18 16.76 7.17
C ALA A 369 -6.77 16.88 7.74
N TYR A 370 -5.80 16.20 7.14
CA TYR A 370 -4.41 16.19 7.60
C TYR A 370 -3.57 17.20 6.84
N PRO A 371 -2.56 17.79 7.50
CA PRO A 371 -1.59 18.65 6.83
C PRO A 371 -0.91 17.85 5.72
N MET A 372 -0.66 18.51 4.61
CA MET A 372 0.07 17.91 3.51
C MET A 372 1.45 17.49 3.97
N SER A 373 1.75 16.22 3.73
CA SER A 373 3.08 15.70 3.97
C SER A 373 3.92 15.87 2.72
N VAL A 374 5.02 16.57 2.82
CA VAL A 374 5.95 16.72 1.71
C VAL A 374 7.37 16.53 2.19
N ARG A 375 8.02 15.50 1.63
CA ARG A 375 9.43 15.21 1.85
C ARG A 375 10.24 15.76 0.68
N TYR A 376 10.50 17.05 0.71
CA TYR A 376 11.27 17.73 -0.33
C TYR A 376 12.71 17.21 -0.47
N ASP A 377 13.25 16.61 0.58
CA ASP A 377 14.55 15.97 0.63
C ASP A 377 14.58 14.55 0.05
N TRP A 378 13.43 13.98 -0.32
CA TRP A 378 13.33 12.55 -0.64
C TRP A 378 14.26 12.11 -1.78
N ALA A 379 14.49 12.95 -2.78
CA ALA A 379 15.45 12.65 -3.83
C ALA A 379 16.88 12.50 -3.28
N GLN A 380 17.29 13.38 -2.36
CA GLN A 380 18.58 13.31 -1.70
C GLN A 380 18.68 12.09 -0.78
N ASP A 381 17.64 11.82 -0.01
CA ASP A 381 17.56 10.65 0.87
C ASP A 381 17.67 9.34 0.08
N LEU A 382 17.02 9.25 -1.08
CA LEU A 382 17.17 8.12 -2.00
C LEU A 382 18.59 8.01 -2.58
N LEU A 383 19.18 9.12 -2.98
CA LEU A 383 20.55 9.12 -3.51
C LEU A 383 21.56 8.63 -2.46
N GLU A 384 21.43 9.06 -1.20
CA GLU A 384 22.27 8.61 -0.10
C GLU A 384 22.08 7.12 0.21
N TRP A 385 20.82 6.64 0.17
CA TRP A 385 20.49 5.24 0.30
C TRP A 385 21.14 4.39 -0.79
N PHE A 386 20.96 4.77 -2.06
CA PHE A 386 21.54 4.05 -3.19
C PHE A 386 23.06 4.12 -3.22
N ASN A 387 23.66 5.26 -2.85
CA ASN A 387 25.11 5.40 -2.75
C ASN A 387 25.72 4.40 -1.77
N TYR A 388 25.06 4.16 -0.64
CA TYR A 388 25.55 3.20 0.36
C TYR A 388 25.37 1.75 -0.10
N TYR A 389 24.19 1.38 -0.55
CA TYR A 389 23.87 -0.03 -0.83
C TYR A 389 24.25 -0.50 -2.24
N LEU A 390 24.40 0.40 -3.19
CA LEU A 390 24.69 0.05 -4.58
C LEU A 390 26.11 0.44 -5.04
N TYR A 391 26.71 1.47 -4.39
CA TYR A 391 28.09 1.91 -4.69
C TYR A 391 29.09 1.64 -3.58
N ASP A 392 28.73 0.88 -2.54
CA ASP A 392 29.55 0.66 -1.35
C ASP A 392 30.01 1.98 -0.69
N GLY A 393 29.11 2.95 -0.61
CA GLY A 393 29.36 4.27 -0.04
C GLY A 393 29.77 4.22 1.42
N ASN A 394 30.53 5.21 1.89
CA ASN A 394 31.07 5.22 3.24
C ASN A 394 30.08 5.71 4.31
N MET A 395 29.02 6.40 3.90
CA MET A 395 28.02 6.95 4.82
C MET A 395 26.80 6.02 4.88
N LYS A 396 26.68 5.26 5.95
CA LYS A 396 25.54 4.40 6.20
C LYS A 396 24.32 5.25 6.55
N PRO A 397 23.19 5.10 5.82
CA PRO A 397 21.95 5.78 6.18
C PRO A 397 21.45 5.32 7.56
N ALA A 398 20.75 6.20 8.26
CA ALA A 398 20.14 5.86 9.53
C ALA A 398 19.00 4.84 9.34
N LEU A 399 19.04 3.77 10.13
CA LEU A 399 18.06 2.69 10.10
C LEU A 399 17.03 2.90 11.22
N HIS A 400 16.06 3.75 10.97
CA HIS A 400 15.02 4.12 11.90
C HIS A 400 13.68 4.29 11.16
N VAL A 401 12.64 4.63 11.87
CA VAL A 401 11.36 5.03 11.30
C VAL A 401 11.23 6.55 11.40
N GLU A 402 10.96 7.18 10.28
CA GLU A 402 10.52 8.56 10.21
C GLU A 402 8.99 8.57 10.09
N MET A 403 8.32 9.16 11.08
CA MET A 403 6.87 9.13 11.22
C MET A 403 6.29 10.52 11.25
N GLN A 404 5.28 10.77 10.42
CA GLN A 404 4.48 11.99 10.48
C GLN A 404 3.13 11.73 11.17
N ASP A 405 2.74 12.64 12.07
CA ASP A 405 1.43 12.63 12.68
C ASP A 405 0.39 13.49 11.91
N ASN A 406 -0.86 13.45 12.36
CA ASN A 406 -1.97 14.19 11.76
C ASN A 406 -1.92 15.73 11.94
N LEU A 407 -1.01 16.23 12.74
CA LEU A 407 -0.76 17.67 12.89
C LEU A 407 0.41 18.14 12.02
N GLY A 408 1.01 17.22 11.23
CA GLY A 408 2.14 17.50 10.37
C GLY A 408 3.50 17.43 11.06
N GLY A 409 3.53 17.06 12.34
CA GLY A 409 4.76 16.87 13.10
C GLY A 409 5.49 15.60 12.66
N TRP A 410 6.82 15.68 12.55
CA TRP A 410 7.68 14.54 12.25
C TRP A 410 8.44 14.11 13.50
N ARG A 411 8.65 12.83 13.65
CA ARG A 411 9.51 12.27 14.67
C ARG A 411 10.28 11.05 14.17
N VAL A 412 11.34 10.73 14.87
CA VAL A 412 12.16 9.54 14.63
C VAL A 412 11.86 8.50 15.71
N GLU A 413 11.58 7.28 15.28
CA GLU A 413 11.38 6.13 16.15
C GLU A 413 12.41 5.04 15.83
N GLN A 414 12.89 4.35 16.85
CA GLN A 414 13.77 3.20 16.65
C GLN A 414 13.04 2.02 15.99
N THR A 415 11.74 1.96 16.21
CA THR A 415 10.83 0.95 15.64
C THR A 415 9.42 1.50 15.65
N TRP A 416 8.57 1.00 14.76
CA TRP A 416 7.14 1.31 14.79
C TRP A 416 6.30 0.03 14.74
N PRO A 417 5.24 -0.12 15.55
CA PRO A 417 4.88 0.77 16.66
C PRO A 417 5.97 0.84 17.73
N ALA A 418 6.06 2.01 18.40
CA ALA A 418 7.09 2.25 19.43
C ALA A 418 7.01 1.23 20.57
N ASN A 419 8.17 0.87 21.15
CA ASN A 419 8.22 -0.18 22.17
C ASN A 419 7.69 0.28 23.54
N ASP A 420 7.73 1.57 23.83
CA ASP A 420 7.30 2.19 25.09
C ASP A 420 5.81 2.62 25.08
N ARG A 421 5.07 2.22 24.05
CA ARG A 421 3.61 2.45 24.03
C ARG A 421 2.91 1.71 25.14
N GLU A 422 1.92 2.36 25.72
CA GLU A 422 1.00 1.79 26.67
C GLU A 422 -0.38 1.60 26.04
N PHE A 423 -1.25 0.82 26.69
CA PHE A 423 -2.60 0.59 26.20
C PHE A 423 -3.62 1.24 27.14
N LEU A 424 -4.20 2.34 26.69
CA LEU A 424 -5.34 2.95 27.35
C LEU A 424 -6.58 2.09 27.09
N GLN A 425 -7.14 1.54 28.15
CA GLN A 425 -8.35 0.72 28.09
C GLN A 425 -9.57 1.61 28.38
N LEU A 426 -10.48 1.71 27.45
CA LEU A 426 -11.73 2.47 27.57
C LEU A 426 -12.91 1.48 27.59
N PRO A 427 -13.38 1.04 28.77
CA PRO A 427 -14.53 0.15 28.88
C PRO A 427 -15.80 0.80 28.33
N ILE A 428 -16.60 0.02 27.60
CA ILE A 428 -17.91 0.48 27.16
C ILE A 428 -18.83 0.58 28.39
N GLY A 429 -19.46 1.73 28.55
CA GLY A 429 -20.31 2.03 29.70
C GLY A 429 -19.60 2.75 30.85
N GLU A 430 -18.27 2.74 30.89
CA GLU A 430 -17.46 3.56 31.80
C GLU A 430 -16.62 4.60 31.05
N GLY A 431 -16.07 4.22 29.89
CA GLY A 431 -15.24 5.09 29.06
C GLY A 431 -15.82 5.38 27.68
N LEU A 432 -16.96 4.81 27.33
CA LEU A 432 -17.69 5.05 26.09
C LEU A 432 -19.18 5.28 26.35
N ASN A 433 -19.76 6.26 25.70
CA ASN A 433 -21.18 6.55 25.76
C ASN A 433 -21.89 6.15 24.47
N VAL A 434 -23.10 5.63 24.57
CA VAL A 434 -23.95 5.38 23.41
C VAL A 434 -24.70 6.66 23.09
N VAL A 435 -24.39 7.28 21.95
CA VAL A 435 -25.00 8.56 21.52
C VAL A 435 -26.13 8.37 20.52
N SER A 436 -26.23 7.19 19.90
CA SER A 436 -27.36 6.83 19.02
C SER A 436 -27.64 5.34 19.00
N GLY A 437 -28.88 5.01 18.67
CA GLY A 437 -29.34 3.64 18.49
C GLY A 437 -29.54 2.86 19.79
N SER A 438 -29.89 1.61 19.64
CA SER A 438 -30.21 0.66 20.72
C SER A 438 -29.21 -0.51 20.75
N GLY A 439 -28.05 -0.36 20.16
CA GLY A 439 -27.11 -1.46 19.97
C GLY A 439 -27.44 -2.37 18.78
N LEU A 440 -28.49 -2.09 18.03
CA LEU A 440 -28.84 -2.84 16.82
C LEU A 440 -28.10 -2.25 15.61
N VAL A 441 -27.35 -3.09 14.91
CA VAL A 441 -26.60 -2.74 13.69
C VAL A 441 -27.07 -3.61 12.52
N GLY A 442 -27.27 -3.01 11.37
CA GLY A 442 -27.73 -3.71 10.17
C GLY A 442 -27.84 -2.79 8.96
N PRO A 443 -28.52 -3.21 7.89
CA PRO A 443 -28.57 -2.46 6.63
C PRO A 443 -29.10 -1.03 6.75
N THR A 444 -29.93 -0.75 7.77
CA THR A 444 -30.54 0.58 7.96
C THR A 444 -30.33 1.14 9.36
N ASN A 445 -29.63 0.42 10.21
CA ASN A 445 -29.38 0.83 11.59
C ASN A 445 -27.88 0.97 11.83
N THR A 446 -27.50 2.08 12.45
CA THR A 446 -26.14 2.39 12.89
C THR A 446 -26.09 2.58 14.40
N LEU A 447 -24.92 2.43 14.97
CA LEU A 447 -24.67 2.70 16.38
C LEU A 447 -23.46 3.64 16.49
N THR A 448 -23.61 4.68 17.29
CA THR A 448 -22.50 5.58 17.60
C THR A 448 -22.14 5.47 19.07
N LEU A 449 -20.86 5.26 19.34
CA LEU A 449 -20.28 5.28 20.67
C LEU A 449 -19.29 6.44 20.73
N GLU A 450 -19.23 7.16 21.83
CA GLU A 450 -18.34 8.31 22.02
C GLU A 450 -17.59 8.15 23.35
N THR A 451 -16.29 8.44 23.35
CA THR A 451 -15.49 8.48 24.57
C THR A 451 -15.81 9.70 25.41
N GLU A 452 -15.37 9.71 26.66
CA GLU A 452 -15.23 10.97 27.39
C GLU A 452 -14.20 11.87 26.69
N ILE A 453 -14.30 13.17 26.98
CA ILE A 453 -13.36 14.16 26.45
C ILE A 453 -11.98 13.94 27.06
N PHE A 454 -10.97 13.87 26.21
CA PHE A 454 -9.58 13.80 26.65
C PHE A 454 -9.17 15.11 27.33
N GLY A 455 -8.76 15.03 28.58
CA GLY A 455 -8.32 16.19 29.35
C GLY A 455 -6.96 16.73 28.94
N ASN A 456 -6.12 15.88 28.34
CA ASN A 456 -4.81 16.20 27.81
C ASN A 456 -4.72 15.80 26.34
N GLU A 457 -3.79 16.41 25.62
CA GLU A 457 -3.39 15.93 24.31
C GLU A 457 -2.93 14.48 24.40
N THR A 458 -3.41 13.61 23.52
CA THR A 458 -3.14 12.18 23.57
C THR A 458 -2.70 11.68 22.20
N ARG A 459 -1.51 11.11 22.14
CA ARG A 459 -0.98 10.47 20.92
C ARG A 459 -1.38 9.00 20.89
N ILE A 460 -2.12 8.59 19.86
CA ILE A 460 -2.41 7.19 19.54
C ILE A 460 -1.40 6.75 18.50
N SER A 461 -0.58 5.73 18.80
CA SER A 461 0.46 5.23 17.91
C SER A 461 0.50 3.71 17.90
N GLY A 462 -0.06 3.12 16.86
CA GLY A 462 -0.19 1.67 16.71
C GLY A 462 -1.55 1.27 16.17
N MET A 463 -1.95 0.03 16.41
CA MET A 463 -3.21 -0.53 15.96
C MET A 463 -4.20 -0.61 17.12
N PRO A 464 -5.25 0.24 17.15
CA PRO A 464 -6.33 0.10 18.12
C PRO A 464 -7.04 -1.23 17.99
N THR A 465 -7.60 -1.72 19.09
CA THR A 465 -8.46 -2.89 19.07
C THR A 465 -9.79 -2.58 19.73
N PHE A 466 -10.85 -3.08 19.14
CA PHE A 466 -12.20 -2.99 19.70
C PHE A 466 -12.73 -4.36 20.00
N HIS A 467 -12.99 -4.63 21.28
CA HIS A 467 -13.59 -5.88 21.75
C HIS A 467 -15.02 -5.59 22.15
N VAL A 468 -15.96 -6.38 21.64
CA VAL A 468 -17.37 -6.18 21.92
C VAL A 468 -18.14 -7.49 21.79
N ASP A 469 -19.11 -7.71 22.67
CA ASP A 469 -20.03 -8.81 22.53
C ASP A 469 -21.09 -8.48 21.48
N VAL A 470 -21.27 -9.40 20.53
CA VAL A 470 -22.21 -9.27 19.42
C VAL A 470 -23.14 -10.45 19.42
N THR A 471 -24.43 -10.19 19.52
CA THR A 471 -25.48 -11.23 19.46
C THR A 471 -26.03 -11.34 18.05
N ILE A 472 -25.94 -12.54 17.51
CA ILE A 472 -26.49 -12.93 16.21
C ILE A 472 -27.90 -13.49 16.44
N PRO A 473 -28.94 -12.95 15.78
CA PRO A 473 -30.32 -13.37 15.96
C PRO A 473 -30.55 -14.85 15.57
N PRO A 474 -31.53 -15.53 16.18
CA PRO A 474 -31.92 -16.89 15.79
C PRO A 474 -32.28 -16.96 14.29
N GLY A 475 -31.73 -17.96 13.61
CA GLY A 475 -31.98 -18.18 12.19
C GLY A 475 -30.98 -17.50 11.25
N GLN A 476 -30.13 -16.64 11.79
CA GLN A 476 -28.97 -16.08 11.10
C GLN A 476 -27.71 -16.87 11.49
N THR A 477 -26.74 -16.96 10.57
CA THR A 477 -25.57 -17.84 10.75
C THR A 477 -24.25 -17.07 10.89
N SER A 478 -24.29 -15.76 10.77
CA SER A 478 -23.15 -14.86 10.97
C SER A 478 -23.65 -13.41 11.04
N GLY A 479 -22.74 -12.46 11.05
CA GLY A 479 -22.96 -11.02 10.94
C GLY A 479 -21.74 -10.32 10.40
N HIS A 480 -21.88 -9.05 10.13
CA HIS A 480 -20.80 -8.21 9.60
C HIS A 480 -20.78 -6.87 10.32
N LEU A 481 -19.59 -6.39 10.62
CA LEU A 481 -19.37 -5.09 11.25
C LEU A 481 -18.31 -4.30 10.46
N TYR A 482 -18.61 -3.03 10.25
CA TYR A 482 -17.66 -2.00 9.86
C TYR A 482 -17.66 -0.92 10.94
N ILE A 483 -16.50 -0.55 11.42
CA ILE A 483 -16.33 0.43 12.49
C ILE A 483 -15.39 1.53 12.02
N GLU A 484 -15.87 2.74 12.05
CA GLU A 484 -15.10 3.93 11.76
C GLU A 484 -14.71 4.62 13.07
N LEU A 485 -13.43 4.92 13.25
CA LEU A 485 -12.90 5.69 14.37
C LEU A 485 -12.58 7.10 13.91
N SER A 486 -13.17 8.08 14.58
CA SER A 486 -13.01 9.50 14.24
C SER A 486 -12.73 10.33 15.49
N ILE A 487 -12.17 11.51 15.32
CA ILE A 487 -12.31 12.55 16.34
C ILE A 487 -13.76 13.05 16.25
N ALA A 488 -14.45 13.12 17.38
CA ALA A 488 -15.84 13.52 17.43
C ALA A 488 -16.05 14.90 16.76
N GLY A 489 -16.98 14.94 15.80
CA GLY A 489 -17.20 16.13 14.98
C GLY A 489 -16.60 16.08 13.58
N GLY A 490 -15.95 14.96 13.17
CA GLY A 490 -15.80 14.67 11.76
C GLY A 490 -14.41 14.40 11.19
N ILE A 491 -13.36 14.26 12.00
CA ILE A 491 -12.05 13.85 11.46
C ILE A 491 -11.93 12.34 11.56
N HIS A 492 -12.04 11.67 10.42
CA HIS A 492 -11.85 10.23 10.33
C HIS A 492 -10.37 9.86 10.54
N LEU A 493 -10.11 8.93 11.43
CA LEU A 493 -8.76 8.48 11.77
C LEU A 493 -8.41 7.15 11.11
N GLY A 494 -9.33 6.20 11.15
CA GLY A 494 -9.15 4.88 10.64
C GLY A 494 -10.40 4.03 10.81
N HIS A 495 -10.32 2.78 10.41
CA HIS A 495 -11.46 1.87 10.50
C HIS A 495 -11.04 0.43 10.84
N GLY A 496 -12.04 -0.39 11.12
CA GLY A 496 -11.94 -1.83 11.22
C GLY A 496 -13.15 -2.49 10.58
N VAL A 497 -12.96 -3.68 10.06
CA VAL A 497 -14.02 -4.48 9.44
C VAL A 497 -13.89 -5.94 9.85
N MET A 498 -15.01 -6.63 9.97
CA MET A 498 -15.03 -8.04 10.33
C MET A 498 -16.31 -8.74 9.86
N ASP A 499 -16.15 -9.86 9.21
CA ASP A 499 -17.16 -10.90 9.17
C ASP A 499 -17.07 -11.70 10.48
N LEU A 500 -18.17 -11.84 11.21
CA LEU A 500 -18.16 -12.46 12.54
C LEU A 500 -17.75 -13.94 12.54
N ARG A 501 -17.66 -14.57 11.39
CA ARG A 501 -17.02 -15.90 11.25
C ARG A 501 -15.53 -15.89 11.64
N TYR A 502 -14.93 -14.69 11.69
CA TYR A 502 -13.52 -14.43 12.05
C TYR A 502 -13.42 -13.66 13.39
N HIS A 503 -14.39 -13.79 14.26
CA HIS A 503 -14.55 -12.96 15.45
C HIS A 503 -13.40 -13.06 16.47
N GLU A 504 -12.61 -14.11 16.43
CA GLU A 504 -11.43 -14.27 17.29
C GLU A 504 -10.15 -13.67 16.70
N GLY A 505 -10.22 -13.07 15.51
CA GLY A 505 -9.11 -12.38 14.85
C GLY A 505 -8.26 -13.28 13.97
N GLY A 506 -8.77 -14.42 13.53
CA GLY A 506 -8.07 -15.36 12.68
C GLY A 506 -8.98 -16.10 11.71
N ARG A 507 -8.43 -17.14 11.13
CA ARG A 507 -9.11 -18.06 10.21
C ARG A 507 -9.56 -19.33 10.94
N GLU A 508 -10.01 -19.17 12.18
CA GLU A 508 -10.28 -20.29 13.09
C GLU A 508 -11.52 -21.08 12.71
N CYS A 509 -12.41 -20.46 11.96
CA CYS A 509 -13.58 -21.15 11.48
C CYS A 509 -13.22 -22.06 10.32
N GLY A 510 -13.23 -23.36 10.54
CA GLY A 510 -13.21 -24.34 9.44
C GLY A 510 -14.42 -24.19 8.52
N GLN A 511 -14.34 -24.67 7.31
CA GLN A 511 -15.42 -24.61 6.31
C GLN A 511 -16.57 -25.59 6.60
N PRO A 512 -17.83 -25.18 6.48
CA PRO A 512 -18.38 -23.83 6.58
C PRO A 512 -18.51 -23.42 8.04
N CYS A 513 -18.14 -22.18 8.36
CA CYS A 513 -18.27 -21.65 9.70
C CYS A 513 -19.68 -21.08 9.94
N THR A 514 -20.31 -21.50 11.01
CA THR A 514 -21.58 -20.97 11.49
C THR A 514 -21.38 -20.37 12.87
N VAL A 515 -21.73 -19.11 13.02
CA VAL A 515 -21.66 -18.38 14.28
C VAL A 515 -23.07 -18.06 14.74
N THR A 516 -23.43 -18.42 15.95
CA THR A 516 -24.77 -18.20 16.49
C THR A 516 -24.69 -17.74 17.94
N GLY A 517 -25.73 -17.04 18.39
CA GLY A 517 -25.79 -16.51 19.74
C GLY A 517 -24.83 -15.33 19.94
N THR A 518 -24.32 -15.17 21.15
CA THR A 518 -23.41 -14.08 21.49
C THR A 518 -21.96 -14.53 21.32
N VAL A 519 -21.18 -13.76 20.60
CA VAL A 519 -19.73 -13.93 20.42
C VAL A 519 -18.99 -12.65 20.81
N ASN A 520 -17.76 -12.76 21.30
CA ASN A 520 -16.90 -11.63 21.55
C ASN A 520 -16.07 -11.34 20.30
N ALA A 521 -16.41 -10.27 19.59
CA ALA A 521 -15.68 -9.82 18.41
C ALA A 521 -14.42 -9.05 18.84
N LYS A 522 -13.24 -9.52 18.40
CA LYS A 522 -11.94 -8.92 18.66
C LYS A 522 -11.41 -8.30 17.38
N MET A 523 -11.79 -7.07 17.14
CA MET A 523 -11.45 -6.36 15.90
C MET A 523 -10.19 -5.53 16.07
N GLN A 524 -9.15 -5.83 15.30
CA GLN A 524 -8.03 -4.93 15.13
C GLN A 524 -8.39 -3.90 14.08
N MET A 525 -8.17 -2.63 14.40
CA MET A 525 -8.37 -1.51 13.49
C MET A 525 -7.09 -1.19 12.73
N PHE A 526 -7.18 -0.31 11.75
CA PHE A 526 -6.03 0.19 11.02
C PHE A 526 -5.00 0.83 11.95
N ALA A 527 -3.77 0.79 11.50
CA ALA A 527 -2.67 1.46 12.17
C ALA A 527 -2.87 2.98 12.16
N LEU A 528 -2.62 3.60 13.30
CA LEU A 528 -2.76 5.04 13.50
C LEU A 528 -1.48 5.62 14.07
N ASP A 529 -1.17 6.84 13.65
CA ASP A 529 -0.23 7.70 14.35
C ASP A 529 -0.80 9.11 14.37
N VAL A 530 -1.62 9.38 15.38
CA VAL A 530 -2.45 10.57 15.45
C VAL A 530 -2.43 11.19 16.83
N VAL A 531 -2.53 12.51 16.85
CA VAL A 531 -2.69 13.29 18.08
C VAL A 531 -4.15 13.70 18.20
N VAL A 532 -4.77 13.33 19.30
CA VAL A 532 -6.09 13.81 19.70
C VAL A 532 -5.88 15.03 20.61
N PRO A 533 -6.23 16.24 20.17
CA PRO A 533 -6.03 17.44 20.99
C PRO A 533 -6.87 17.40 22.27
N ALA A 534 -6.38 18.03 23.35
CA ALA A 534 -7.14 18.19 24.57
C ALA A 534 -8.50 18.87 24.31
N GLY A 535 -9.53 18.41 24.99
CA GLY A 535 -10.90 18.91 24.81
C GLY A 535 -11.71 18.19 23.72
N ASN A 536 -11.13 17.21 23.02
CA ASN A 536 -11.83 16.40 22.04
C ASN A 536 -12.16 14.99 22.58
N ALA A 537 -13.13 14.36 21.98
CA ALA A 537 -13.48 12.96 22.20
C ALA A 537 -13.23 12.14 20.93
N LEU A 538 -13.21 10.84 21.06
CA LEU A 538 -13.26 9.90 19.92
C LEU A 538 -14.68 9.38 19.73
N GLU A 539 -15.04 9.17 18.47
CA GLU A 539 -16.29 8.59 18.06
C GLU A 539 -16.04 7.27 17.31
N LEU A 540 -16.81 6.23 17.67
CA LEU A 540 -16.91 4.98 16.94
C LEU A 540 -18.26 4.95 16.23
N PHE A 541 -18.24 5.03 14.91
CA PHE A 541 -19.43 4.88 14.09
C PHE A 541 -19.50 3.45 13.54
N ILE A 542 -20.49 2.69 14.00
CA ILE A 542 -20.60 1.27 13.71
C ILE A 542 -21.75 1.03 12.74
N THR A 543 -21.44 0.42 11.61
CA THR A 543 -22.38 0.04 10.56
C THR A 543 -22.21 -1.43 10.20
N GLN A 544 -23.10 -1.95 9.37
CA GLN A 544 -22.92 -3.29 8.80
C GLN A 544 -21.87 -3.30 7.70
N THR A 545 -21.84 -2.26 6.88
CA THR A 545 -20.94 -2.11 5.73
C THR A 545 -20.76 -0.65 5.38
N ASN A 546 -19.84 -0.38 4.46
CA ASN A 546 -19.64 0.89 3.78
C ASN A 546 -19.41 0.63 2.28
N ASP A 547 -18.96 1.65 1.55
CA ASP A 547 -18.69 1.54 0.11
C ASP A 547 -17.49 0.65 -0.22
N ASP A 548 -16.60 0.39 0.75
CA ASP A 548 -15.36 -0.37 0.52
C ASP A 548 -15.48 -1.86 0.82
N TYR A 549 -16.40 -2.27 1.71
CA TYR A 549 -16.48 -3.66 2.16
C TYR A 549 -17.87 -4.23 1.95
N ILE A 550 -17.90 -5.41 1.35
CA ILE A 550 -19.15 -6.13 1.00
C ILE A 550 -19.35 -7.27 1.98
N PRO A 551 -20.43 -7.27 2.77
CA PRO A 551 -20.76 -8.42 3.62
C PRO A 551 -21.13 -9.62 2.75
N SER A 552 -20.68 -10.80 3.16
CA SER A 552 -21.18 -12.05 2.59
C SER A 552 -22.70 -12.14 2.75
N PRO A 553 -23.44 -12.77 1.84
CA PRO A 553 -24.89 -12.99 1.98
C PRO A 553 -25.30 -13.65 3.29
N VAL A 554 -24.47 -14.53 3.85
CA VAL A 554 -24.73 -15.19 5.13
C VAL A 554 -24.47 -14.28 6.34
N SER A 555 -23.76 -13.18 6.15
CA SER A 555 -23.38 -12.21 7.19
C SER A 555 -24.15 -10.89 7.10
N SER A 556 -25.06 -10.73 6.14
CA SER A 556 -25.73 -9.47 5.81
C SER A 556 -26.96 -9.12 6.67
N GLY A 557 -27.23 -9.86 7.72
CA GLY A 557 -28.37 -9.64 8.63
C GLY A 557 -28.07 -8.68 9.79
N TYR A 558 -29.10 -8.31 10.55
CA TYR A 558 -28.94 -7.49 11.75
C TYR A 558 -28.20 -8.25 12.85
N VAL A 559 -27.39 -7.55 13.61
CA VAL A 559 -26.75 -8.01 14.84
C VAL A 559 -27.01 -7.01 15.97
N THR A 560 -26.94 -7.46 17.22
CA THR A 560 -27.04 -6.57 18.38
C THR A 560 -25.68 -6.48 19.05
N ILE A 561 -25.17 -5.28 19.25
CA ILE A 561 -24.00 -5.02 20.06
C ILE A 561 -24.41 -4.95 21.52
N GLU A 562 -23.79 -5.76 22.34
CA GLU A 562 -24.03 -5.84 23.76
C GLU A 562 -22.87 -5.22 24.53
N THR A 563 -23.14 -4.12 25.22
CA THR A 563 -22.15 -3.44 26.05
C THR A 563 -22.12 -4.08 27.44
N ASN A 564 -20.97 -4.53 27.86
CA ASN A 564 -20.74 -5.11 29.16
C ASN A 564 -19.28 -4.90 29.61
N GLN A 565 -18.92 -5.41 30.78
CA GLN A 565 -17.60 -5.26 31.37
C GLN A 565 -16.43 -5.84 30.53
N ASN A 566 -16.73 -6.66 29.51
CA ASN A 566 -15.72 -7.24 28.62
C ASN A 566 -15.59 -6.45 27.32
N SER A 567 -16.43 -5.43 27.14
CA SER A 567 -16.43 -4.60 25.94
C SER A 567 -15.50 -3.42 26.15
N VAL A 568 -14.48 -3.30 25.30
CA VAL A 568 -13.41 -2.32 25.49
C VAL A 568 -12.85 -1.83 24.16
N LEU A 569 -12.62 -0.50 24.07
CA LEU A 569 -11.73 0.10 23.08
C LEU A 569 -10.35 0.23 23.71
N SER A 570 -9.37 -0.45 23.13
CA SER A 570 -7.96 -0.40 23.56
C SER A 570 -7.16 0.45 22.59
N LEU A 571 -6.62 1.55 23.07
CA LEU A 571 -5.83 2.50 22.29
C LEU A 571 -4.35 2.36 22.66
N PRO A 572 -3.48 2.09 21.68
CA PRO A 572 -2.04 2.17 21.91
C PRO A 572 -1.62 3.65 22.00
N ILE A 573 -1.19 4.09 23.15
CA ILE A 573 -0.80 5.49 23.39
C ILE A 573 0.70 5.60 23.67
N ILE A 574 1.26 6.76 23.32
CA ILE A 574 2.59 7.18 23.71
C ILE A 574 2.45 8.42 24.59
N ASP A 575 2.96 8.36 25.81
CA ASP A 575 2.98 9.49 26.74
C ASP A 575 4.45 9.80 27.11
N ARG A 576 5.08 10.64 26.31
CA ARG A 576 6.44 11.12 26.53
C ARG A 576 6.48 12.59 26.96
N GLY A 577 5.31 13.22 27.12
CA GLY A 577 5.17 14.63 27.43
C GLY A 577 5.50 15.58 26.26
N ALA A 578 5.62 16.84 26.56
CA ALA A 578 5.85 17.87 25.53
C ALA A 578 7.24 17.81 24.88
N ASP A 579 8.18 17.08 25.50
CA ASP A 579 9.54 16.91 25.00
C ASP A 579 9.70 15.78 23.96
N ASP A 580 8.62 15.09 23.65
CA ASP A 580 8.59 14.11 22.53
C ASP A 580 8.54 14.82 21.15
N LEU A 581 8.80 16.12 21.18
CA LEU A 581 8.80 16.94 20.01
C LEU A 581 10.00 16.64 19.13
N PHE A 582 9.66 16.01 18.04
CA PHE A 582 10.20 16.26 16.74
C PHE A 582 11.70 16.55 16.69
N MET A 583 12.45 15.53 16.44
CA MET A 583 13.75 15.71 15.80
C MET A 583 13.53 15.75 14.29
N PRO A 584 13.81 16.88 13.64
CA PRO A 584 13.85 16.89 12.18
C PRO A 584 14.84 15.81 11.71
N PRO A 585 14.60 15.18 10.58
CA PRO A 585 15.57 14.29 9.96
C PRO A 585 16.96 14.96 9.93
N ILE A 586 18.01 14.18 10.14
CA ILE A 586 19.40 14.65 10.31
C ILE A 586 19.89 15.55 9.16
N TRP A 587 19.30 15.43 7.99
CA TRP A 587 19.63 16.25 6.83
C TRP A 587 19.26 17.75 6.96
N TYR A 588 18.41 18.15 7.92
CA TYR A 588 18.17 19.57 8.23
C TYR A 588 19.39 20.25 8.87
N GLU A 589 20.20 19.51 9.59
CA GLU A 589 21.36 20.06 10.29
C GLU A 589 22.53 20.44 9.36
N ASN A 590 22.54 19.91 8.13
CA ASN A 590 23.65 20.12 7.19
C ASN A 590 23.41 21.26 6.19
N ASN A 591 22.27 21.96 6.24
CA ASN A 591 21.92 23.04 5.33
C ASN A 591 21.82 24.44 6.01
N GLU A 592 22.38 24.61 7.22
CA GLU A 592 22.56 25.92 7.85
C GLU A 592 23.91 26.55 7.49
#